data_47d543f3b1c5f59a3411563f26ddc55b
#
_entry.id   47d543f3b1c5f59a3411563f26ddc55b
#
_cell.length_a   1.000
_cell.length_b   1.000
_cell.length_c   1.000
_cell.angle_alpha   90.00
_cell.angle_beta   90.00
_cell.angle_gamma   90.00
#
_symmetry.space_group_name_H-M   'P 1'
#
loop_
_entity.id
_entity.type
_entity.pdbx_description
1 polymer ?
#
loop_
_entity_poly.entity_id
_entity_poly.type
_entity_poly.pdbx_seq_one_letter_code
_entity_poly.pdbx_strand_id
1 'polypeptide(L)'
;IPIIVKDNFDTADMPTTGGIIALATSVPPDDAFQIRKLREAGAIILGKTNLHELARGITTISSFGGQTRNPYDPERNPGGSSGGTGAAVAASFGAAGMGSDTCGSIRIPSAHNALVGLRGTRGLSSRDGIIPLSHTQDIGGPLARTVSDLVAVLNVTVGLDPADDSTQLSEGRIPDSYADALIDDALRGARLGVLTELVGEAAADRPVRDVIEAAIEEMRNEGAETVDLSETGLPALLEGAGLREFKFDLADYLSQTPGAPVRSLDEIVNRGLYHEVLERGNRTSIDVETLDTDEYRAAIARRDETRQAALALMDEHELDALVYPTIRQTAMRIGTRQTGSNCRLSAQSGLPAITVPAGAAQDGMPVGIELLGRAFAEPRLIALGYAYEQATHHRRSPTTTPSLVSPPGVLTATAEAHRLDAEEGVSGRARFNLDWNSLELAYSTSVSGALDSDVLGIHIHRGKPGSAGPIVFLLGEQGAGRASGTVKLSPGDLRDLREGSLYFDVHTTNDLDGVRGQLTAIEN
;
A
#
# COMPACT_ATOMS: atom_id res chain seq x y z
N ILE A 1 8.06 10.76 6.40
CA ILE A 1 7.60 9.43 5.90
C ILE A 1 7.23 9.57 4.43
N PRO A 2 7.74 8.72 3.51
CA PRO A 2 7.41 8.75 2.09
C PRO A 2 6.01 8.19 1.83
N ILE A 3 5.15 8.99 1.21
CA ILE A 3 3.78 8.63 0.83
C ILE A 3 3.64 8.74 -0.68
N ILE A 4 2.90 7.82 -1.28
CA ILE A 4 2.50 7.85 -2.69
C ILE A 4 1.02 8.14 -2.80
N VAL A 5 0.61 8.83 -3.85
CA VAL A 5 -0.73 9.39 -3.95
C VAL A 5 -1.37 8.98 -5.27
N LYS A 6 -2.61 8.51 -5.23
CA LYS A 6 -3.40 8.25 -6.43
C LYS A 6 -3.56 9.53 -7.24
N ASP A 7 -3.39 9.45 -8.55
CA ASP A 7 -3.36 10.62 -9.44
C ASP A 7 -4.73 11.23 -9.73
N ASN A 8 -5.63 11.14 -8.78
CA ASN A 8 -6.85 11.95 -8.72
C ASN A 8 -6.93 12.83 -7.47
N PHE A 9 -5.88 12.86 -6.64
CA PHE A 9 -5.72 13.84 -5.56
C PHE A 9 -4.91 15.01 -6.07
N ASP A 10 -5.37 16.22 -5.84
CA ASP A 10 -4.69 17.44 -6.20
C ASP A 10 -3.40 17.62 -5.42
N THR A 11 -2.37 18.05 -6.13
CA THR A 11 -1.06 18.42 -5.61
C THR A 11 -0.62 19.68 -6.35
N ALA A 12 -0.38 20.79 -5.63
CA ALA A 12 -0.05 22.10 -6.22
C ALA A 12 1.25 22.11 -7.04
N ASP A 13 2.11 21.11 -6.84
CA ASP A 13 3.44 20.99 -7.44
C ASP A 13 3.56 19.93 -8.56
N MET A 14 2.49 19.16 -8.81
CA MET A 14 2.47 18.12 -9.85
C MET A 14 1.13 18.10 -10.58
N PRO A 15 1.08 17.67 -11.84
CA PRO A 15 -0.19 17.46 -12.54
C PRO A 15 -1.11 16.47 -11.80
N THR A 16 -2.42 16.72 -11.85
CA THR A 16 -3.46 15.79 -11.42
C THR A 16 -4.24 15.37 -12.64
N THR A 17 -3.90 14.17 -13.13
CA THR A 17 -4.37 13.75 -14.46
C THR A 17 -5.62 12.88 -14.42
N GLY A 18 -5.99 12.28 -13.27
CA GLY A 18 -7.04 11.26 -13.23
C GLY A 18 -6.72 10.03 -14.09
N GLY A 19 -5.46 9.86 -14.50
CA GLY A 19 -5.02 8.84 -15.45
C GLY A 19 -5.43 9.12 -16.90
N ILE A 20 -6.03 10.26 -17.20
CA ILE A 20 -6.54 10.59 -18.55
C ILE A 20 -5.60 11.55 -19.27
N ILE A 21 -5.33 11.27 -20.54
CA ILE A 21 -4.48 12.12 -21.38
C ILE A 21 -5.04 13.55 -21.51
N ALA A 22 -6.35 13.71 -21.42
CA ALA A 22 -7.01 15.01 -21.48
C ALA A 22 -6.57 15.98 -20.37
N LEU A 23 -6.07 15.47 -19.22
CA LEU A 23 -5.63 16.24 -18.09
C LEU A 23 -4.10 16.14 -17.84
N ALA A 24 -3.33 15.63 -18.79
CA ALA A 24 -1.90 15.38 -18.65
C ALA A 24 -1.07 16.58 -18.18
N THR A 25 -1.53 17.80 -18.46
CA THR A 25 -0.85 19.05 -18.07
C THR A 25 -1.63 19.87 -17.04
N SER A 26 -2.70 19.30 -16.45
CA SER A 26 -3.55 19.97 -15.48
C SER A 26 -2.86 20.02 -14.12
N VAL A 27 -2.31 21.18 -13.75
CA VAL A 27 -1.77 21.43 -12.41
C VAL A 27 -2.83 22.19 -11.62
N PRO A 28 -3.34 21.63 -10.50
CA PRO A 28 -4.34 22.28 -9.67
C PRO A 28 -3.73 23.48 -8.92
N PRO A 29 -4.57 24.44 -8.45
CA PRO A 29 -4.08 25.64 -7.78
C PRO A 29 -3.50 25.36 -6.38
N ASP A 30 -3.95 24.29 -5.73
CA ASP A 30 -3.59 23.91 -4.36
C ASP A 30 -3.61 22.39 -4.17
N ASP A 31 -3.19 21.95 -2.97
CA ASP A 31 -3.23 20.55 -2.57
C ASP A 31 -4.65 20.17 -2.12
N ALA A 32 -5.07 18.94 -2.41
CA ALA A 32 -6.23 18.35 -1.79
C ALA A 32 -6.12 18.41 -0.25
N PHE A 33 -7.24 18.56 0.45
CA PHE A 33 -7.26 18.65 1.93
C PHE A 33 -6.40 17.59 2.59
N GLN A 34 -6.56 16.32 2.23
CA GLN A 34 -5.82 15.22 2.82
C GLN A 34 -4.32 15.29 2.50
N ILE A 35 -3.93 15.79 1.34
CA ILE A 35 -2.53 15.96 0.94
C ILE A 35 -1.88 17.09 1.71
N ARG A 36 -2.58 18.23 1.85
CA ARG A 36 -2.12 19.35 2.67
C ARG A 36 -1.88 18.91 4.11
N LYS A 37 -2.80 18.17 4.72
CA LYS A 37 -2.67 17.62 6.07
C LYS A 37 -1.45 16.70 6.21
N LEU A 38 -1.19 15.83 5.23
CA LEU A 38 -0.01 14.97 5.22
C LEU A 38 1.29 15.78 5.13
N ARG A 39 1.36 16.81 4.27
CA ARG A 39 2.53 17.69 4.18
C ARG A 39 2.77 18.46 5.48
N GLU A 40 1.73 18.99 6.09
CA GLU A 40 1.77 19.68 7.38
C GLU A 40 2.31 18.76 8.50
N ALA A 41 1.98 17.47 8.45
CA ALA A 41 2.50 16.46 9.37
C ALA A 41 3.93 15.98 9.02
N GLY A 42 4.58 16.56 8.00
CA GLY A 42 5.95 16.23 7.59
C GLY A 42 6.08 15.00 6.68
N ALA A 43 5.01 14.56 6.04
CA ALA A 43 5.09 13.54 5.01
C ALA A 43 5.75 14.08 3.73
N ILE A 44 6.48 13.22 3.05
CA ILE A 44 7.08 13.51 1.73
C ILE A 44 6.21 12.83 0.67
N ILE A 45 5.56 13.62 -0.17
CA ILE A 45 4.83 13.09 -1.32
C ILE A 45 5.84 12.73 -2.41
N LEU A 46 6.08 11.42 -2.59
CA LEU A 46 7.08 10.92 -3.54
C LEU A 46 6.65 11.06 -5.00
N GLY A 47 5.34 11.01 -5.25
CA GLY A 47 4.79 11.09 -6.59
C GLY A 47 3.37 10.59 -6.67
N LYS A 48 2.84 10.64 -7.91
CA LYS A 48 1.49 10.23 -8.26
C LYS A 48 1.50 8.82 -8.86
N THR A 49 0.47 8.05 -8.58
CA THR A 49 0.33 6.67 -9.08
C THR A 49 -0.79 6.58 -10.09
N ASN A 50 -0.60 5.74 -11.10
CA ASN A 50 -1.64 5.41 -12.07
C ASN A 50 -2.92 4.90 -11.39
N LEU A 51 -4.04 5.06 -12.06
CA LEU A 51 -5.35 4.59 -11.60
C LEU A 51 -6.14 4.04 -12.79
N HIS A 52 -7.26 3.35 -12.53
CA HIS A 52 -8.23 3.16 -13.60
C HIS A 52 -8.76 4.52 -14.01
N GLU A 53 -8.67 4.85 -15.28
CA GLU A 53 -8.95 6.18 -15.81
C GLU A 53 -10.22 6.78 -15.23
N LEU A 54 -10.09 8.01 -14.66
CA LEU A 54 -11.17 8.75 -13.99
C LEU A 54 -11.89 7.95 -12.89
N ALA A 55 -11.16 7.04 -12.23
CA ALA A 55 -11.65 6.13 -11.18
C ALA A 55 -12.81 5.20 -11.63
N ARG A 56 -13.06 5.02 -12.94
CA ARG A 56 -14.25 4.37 -13.51
C ARG A 56 -14.07 2.89 -13.83
N GLY A 57 -13.35 2.15 -12.99
CA GLY A 57 -13.18 0.70 -13.13
C GLY A 57 -12.23 0.11 -12.10
N ILE A 58 -12.02 -1.21 -12.19
CA ILE A 58 -11.33 -1.97 -11.14
C ILE A 58 -10.14 -2.79 -11.64
N THR A 59 -9.51 -2.39 -12.76
CA THR A 59 -8.35 -3.10 -13.35
C THR A 59 -7.12 -2.23 -13.57
N THR A 60 -7.22 -0.93 -13.30
CA THR A 60 -6.14 0.07 -13.38
C THR A 60 -5.46 0.12 -14.74
N ILE A 61 -6.25 0.53 -15.72
CA ILE A 61 -5.83 0.86 -17.09
C ILE A 61 -6.24 2.31 -17.41
N SER A 62 -5.39 3.04 -18.11
CA SER A 62 -5.63 4.45 -18.43
C SER A 62 -4.94 4.87 -19.73
N SER A 63 -5.43 5.95 -20.35
CA SER A 63 -4.84 6.52 -21.57
C SER A 63 -3.51 7.24 -21.29
N PHE A 64 -3.29 7.71 -20.06
CA PHE A 64 -2.06 8.42 -19.70
C PHE A 64 -0.97 7.46 -19.15
N GLY A 65 -1.33 6.52 -18.26
CA GLY A 65 -0.38 5.64 -17.58
C GLY A 65 -0.36 4.19 -18.09
N GLY A 66 -1.23 3.84 -19.06
CA GLY A 66 -1.37 2.47 -19.54
C GLY A 66 -1.88 1.49 -18.49
N GLN A 67 -1.52 0.21 -18.62
CA GLN A 67 -1.94 -0.85 -17.71
C GLN A 67 -0.95 -1.06 -16.58
N THR A 68 -1.39 -0.85 -15.35
CA THR A 68 -0.62 -1.23 -14.15
C THR A 68 -0.70 -2.74 -13.93
N ARG A 69 0.41 -3.33 -13.52
CA ARG A 69 0.58 -4.76 -13.27
C ARG A 69 0.58 -5.08 -11.79
N ASN A 70 0.09 -6.26 -11.44
CA ASN A 70 0.11 -6.73 -10.05
C ASN A 70 1.53 -7.21 -9.68
N PRO A 71 2.12 -6.75 -8.56
CA PRO A 71 3.47 -7.16 -8.18
C PRO A 71 3.56 -8.62 -7.72
N TYR A 72 2.44 -9.29 -7.41
CA TYR A 72 2.42 -10.72 -7.10
C TYR A 72 2.42 -11.60 -8.36
N ASP A 73 1.81 -11.12 -9.45
CA ASP A 73 1.83 -11.73 -10.78
C ASP A 73 1.68 -10.63 -11.85
N PRO A 74 2.77 -10.24 -12.55
CA PRO A 74 2.74 -9.16 -13.54
C PRO A 74 1.86 -9.42 -14.78
N GLU A 75 1.32 -10.61 -14.95
CA GLU A 75 0.31 -10.89 -15.99
C GLU A 75 -1.11 -10.55 -15.57
N ARG A 76 -1.31 -10.17 -14.29
CA ARG A 76 -2.61 -9.86 -13.70
C ARG A 76 -2.77 -8.37 -13.38
N ASN A 77 -4.02 -7.95 -13.28
CA ASN A 77 -4.35 -6.59 -12.86
C ASN A 77 -4.17 -6.43 -11.35
N PRO A 78 -3.87 -5.22 -10.83
CA PRO A 78 -3.67 -4.97 -9.41
C PRO A 78 -4.96 -4.63 -8.65
N GLY A 79 -6.13 -4.87 -9.26
CA GLY A 79 -7.36 -4.26 -8.75
C GLY A 79 -7.47 -2.79 -9.18
N GLY A 80 -8.45 -2.08 -8.65
CA GLY A 80 -8.67 -0.67 -8.99
C GLY A 80 -9.88 -0.06 -8.25
N SER A 81 -10.03 1.25 -8.41
CA SER A 81 -9.29 2.13 -9.32
C SER A 81 -7.94 2.60 -8.76
N SER A 82 -7.65 2.47 -7.46
CA SER A 82 -6.36 2.85 -6.84
C SER A 82 -5.29 1.76 -7.00
N GLY A 83 -5.28 1.01 -8.13
CA GLY A 83 -4.38 -0.14 -8.29
C GLY A 83 -2.91 0.25 -8.46
N GLY A 84 -2.61 1.43 -8.99
CA GLY A 84 -1.24 1.95 -9.00
C GLY A 84 -0.72 2.20 -7.59
N THR A 85 -1.56 2.80 -6.72
CA THR A 85 -1.23 2.98 -5.29
C THR A 85 -1.06 1.61 -4.61
N GLY A 86 -2.01 0.67 -4.82
CA GLY A 86 -1.93 -0.68 -4.26
C GLY A 86 -0.65 -1.40 -4.67
N ALA A 87 -0.34 -1.44 -5.97
CA ALA A 87 0.87 -2.08 -6.48
C ALA A 87 2.16 -1.43 -5.93
N ALA A 88 2.22 -0.11 -5.88
CA ALA A 88 3.40 0.62 -5.43
C ALA A 88 3.63 0.46 -3.90
N VAL A 89 2.57 0.48 -3.07
CA VAL A 89 2.69 0.21 -1.61
C VAL A 89 3.10 -1.24 -1.37
N ALA A 90 2.51 -2.21 -2.07
CA ALA A 90 2.88 -3.62 -1.97
C ALA A 90 4.34 -3.85 -2.36
N ALA A 91 4.81 -3.16 -3.41
CA ALA A 91 6.19 -3.18 -3.90
C ALA A 91 7.14 -2.29 -3.08
N SER A 92 6.67 -1.66 -2.01
CA SER A 92 7.49 -0.84 -1.11
C SER A 92 8.08 0.43 -1.71
N PHE A 93 7.43 1.03 -2.70
CA PHE A 93 7.85 2.32 -3.26
C PHE A 93 7.57 3.50 -2.30
N GLY A 94 6.62 3.32 -1.38
CA GLY A 94 6.32 4.23 -0.29
C GLY A 94 5.95 3.47 0.99
N ALA A 95 5.92 4.16 2.12
CA ALA A 95 5.50 3.59 3.40
C ALA A 95 4.01 3.26 3.40
N ALA A 96 3.21 4.15 2.87
CA ALA A 96 1.77 4.01 2.67
C ALA A 96 1.35 4.81 1.41
N GLY A 97 0.08 4.74 1.06
CA GLY A 97 -0.46 5.47 -0.06
C GLY A 97 -1.88 5.98 0.18
N MET A 98 -2.26 7.00 -0.61
CA MET A 98 -3.62 7.55 -0.62
C MET A 98 -4.38 7.03 -1.83
N GLY A 99 -5.63 6.67 -1.62
CA GLY A 99 -6.56 6.23 -2.65
C GLY A 99 -7.94 6.85 -2.48
N SER A 100 -8.79 6.69 -3.47
CA SER A 100 -10.21 7.05 -3.39
C SER A 100 -11.09 5.83 -3.66
N ASP A 101 -12.26 5.77 -3.03
CA ASP A 101 -13.19 4.63 -3.10
C ASP A 101 -14.62 5.12 -3.32
N THR A 102 -15.11 4.98 -4.53
CA THR A 102 -16.52 5.17 -4.85
C THR A 102 -17.27 3.86 -4.59
N CYS A 103 -16.74 2.74 -5.13
CA CYS A 103 -17.23 1.38 -4.88
C CYS A 103 -16.05 0.39 -4.94
N GLY A 104 -15.33 0.24 -3.82
CA GLY A 104 -14.24 -0.73 -3.65
C GLY A 104 -12.86 -0.24 -4.11
N SER A 105 -12.73 1.02 -4.54
CA SER A 105 -11.50 1.46 -5.21
C SER A 105 -10.29 1.71 -4.27
N ILE A 106 -10.44 1.63 -2.95
CA ILE A 106 -9.37 1.44 -1.96
C ILE A 106 -9.28 -0.05 -1.62
N ARG A 107 -10.41 -0.69 -1.31
CA ARG A 107 -10.50 -2.03 -0.74
C ARG A 107 -10.11 -3.12 -1.73
N ILE A 108 -10.59 -3.08 -2.99
CA ILE A 108 -10.23 -4.08 -4.01
C ILE A 108 -8.73 -4.09 -4.32
N PRO A 109 -8.05 -2.95 -4.61
CA PRO A 109 -6.61 -2.99 -4.80
C PRO A 109 -5.85 -3.39 -3.52
N SER A 110 -6.36 -3.08 -2.33
CA SER A 110 -5.77 -3.59 -1.09
C SER A 110 -5.86 -5.11 -1.00
N ALA A 111 -7.04 -5.70 -1.26
CA ALA A 111 -7.23 -7.15 -1.27
C ALA A 111 -6.33 -7.86 -2.30
N HIS A 112 -6.22 -7.33 -3.53
CA HIS A 112 -5.42 -7.92 -4.61
C HIS A 112 -3.90 -7.72 -4.45
N ASN A 113 -3.46 -6.86 -3.52
CA ASN A 113 -2.04 -6.56 -3.27
C ASN A 113 -1.61 -6.86 -1.83
N ALA A 114 -2.37 -7.69 -1.09
CA ALA A 114 -2.10 -8.04 0.31
C ALA A 114 -1.83 -6.81 1.19
N LEU A 115 -2.71 -5.82 1.12
CA LEU A 115 -2.66 -4.59 1.89
C LEU A 115 -3.89 -4.46 2.78
N VAL A 116 -3.77 -3.59 3.77
CA VAL A 116 -4.89 -3.06 4.53
C VAL A 116 -5.41 -1.81 3.82
N GLY A 117 -6.74 -1.69 3.70
CA GLY A 117 -7.37 -0.52 3.10
C GLY A 117 -8.66 -0.15 3.84
N LEU A 118 -8.84 1.12 4.14
CA LEU A 118 -10.01 1.63 4.84
C LEU A 118 -10.82 2.55 3.94
N ARG A 119 -12.08 2.17 3.73
CA ARG A 119 -13.13 3.09 3.33
C ARG A 119 -13.79 3.61 4.60
N GLY A 120 -13.48 4.85 5.01
CA GLY A 120 -14.09 5.47 6.18
C GLY A 120 -15.57 5.80 5.98
N THR A 121 -16.25 6.16 7.06
CA THR A 121 -17.59 6.75 7.01
C THR A 121 -17.58 8.00 6.14
N ARG A 122 -18.64 8.21 5.35
CA ARG A 122 -18.78 9.42 4.56
C ARG A 122 -18.71 10.66 5.47
N GLY A 123 -17.81 11.59 5.11
CA GLY A 123 -17.57 12.82 5.89
C GLY A 123 -16.51 12.64 6.98
N LEU A 124 -15.90 11.48 7.16
CA LEU A 124 -14.77 11.31 8.07
C LEU A 124 -13.53 12.08 7.60
N SER A 125 -13.26 12.06 6.30
CA SER A 125 -12.21 12.82 5.62
C SER A 125 -12.81 13.65 4.49
N SER A 126 -12.25 14.83 4.24
CA SER A 126 -12.67 15.69 3.14
C SER A 126 -12.35 15.09 1.78
N ARG A 127 -13.19 15.38 0.80
CA ARG A 127 -13.02 15.06 -0.62
C ARG A 127 -12.54 16.26 -1.44
N ASP A 128 -12.35 17.41 -0.80
CA ASP A 128 -11.82 18.60 -1.43
C ASP A 128 -10.49 18.32 -2.13
N GLY A 129 -10.37 18.73 -3.40
CA GLY A 129 -9.20 18.46 -4.23
C GLY A 129 -9.07 17.01 -4.71
N ILE A 130 -10.15 16.21 -4.71
CA ILE A 130 -10.15 14.86 -5.32
C ILE A 130 -11.02 14.90 -6.57
N ILE A 131 -10.44 14.56 -7.76
CA ILE A 131 -11.26 14.42 -8.98
C ILE A 131 -12.40 13.45 -8.69
N PRO A 132 -13.66 13.88 -8.78
CA PRO A 132 -14.80 13.09 -8.34
C PRO A 132 -15.23 12.05 -9.38
N LEU A 133 -15.82 10.96 -8.89
CA LEU A 133 -16.64 10.05 -9.68
C LEU A 133 -18.11 10.15 -9.26
N SER A 134 -18.37 10.36 -7.98
CA SER A 134 -19.71 10.53 -7.41
C SER A 134 -19.63 11.29 -6.08
N HIS A 135 -20.13 12.50 -6.04
CA HIS A 135 -20.15 13.31 -4.79
C HIS A 135 -20.93 12.64 -3.66
N THR A 136 -21.85 11.72 -3.99
CA THR A 136 -22.63 10.97 -2.99
C THR A 136 -21.84 9.82 -2.37
N GLN A 137 -20.91 9.19 -3.14
CA GLN A 137 -20.27 7.93 -2.75
C GLN A 137 -18.78 8.02 -2.48
N ASP A 138 -18.08 9.01 -3.03
CA ASP A 138 -16.63 9.09 -2.98
C ASP A 138 -16.11 9.30 -1.56
N ILE A 139 -15.04 8.57 -1.24
CA ILE A 139 -14.26 8.67 -0.01
C ILE A 139 -12.76 8.67 -0.40
N GLY A 140 -11.98 9.55 0.21
CA GLY A 140 -10.52 9.46 0.19
C GLY A 140 -10.01 8.72 1.42
N GLY A 141 -8.95 7.92 1.29
CA GLY A 141 -8.42 7.19 2.43
C GLY A 141 -7.13 6.41 2.15
N PRO A 142 -6.52 5.85 3.21
CA PRO A 142 -5.23 5.18 3.14
C PRO A 142 -5.28 3.73 2.66
N LEU A 143 -4.17 3.31 2.02
CA LEU A 143 -3.77 1.93 1.79
C LEU A 143 -2.38 1.74 2.40
N ALA A 144 -2.19 0.68 3.20
CA ALA A 144 -0.93 0.42 3.87
C ALA A 144 -0.62 -1.07 3.97
N ARG A 145 0.62 -1.39 4.33
CA ARG A 145 1.05 -2.79 4.51
C ARG A 145 0.57 -3.38 5.83
N THR A 146 0.30 -2.54 6.83
CA THR A 146 -0.15 -2.93 8.17
C THR A 146 -1.29 -2.03 8.63
N VAL A 147 -2.09 -2.52 9.58
CA VAL A 147 -3.12 -1.69 10.24
C VAL A 147 -2.49 -0.51 10.98
N SER A 148 -1.34 -0.69 11.61
CA SER A 148 -0.62 0.39 12.31
C SER A 148 -0.18 1.51 11.36
N ASP A 149 0.36 1.18 10.18
CA ASP A 149 0.75 2.17 9.16
C ASP A 149 -0.49 2.90 8.61
N LEU A 150 -1.59 2.18 8.39
CA LEU A 150 -2.86 2.76 7.96
C LEU A 150 -3.37 3.77 8.99
N VAL A 151 -3.36 3.41 10.27
CA VAL A 151 -3.81 4.27 11.39
C VAL A 151 -2.95 5.53 11.49
N ALA A 152 -1.63 5.43 11.30
CA ALA A 152 -0.75 6.59 11.32
C ALA A 152 -1.12 7.63 10.24
N VAL A 153 -1.53 7.17 9.04
CA VAL A 153 -2.01 8.05 7.96
C VAL A 153 -3.42 8.58 8.25
N LEU A 154 -4.31 7.70 8.73
CA LEU A 154 -5.70 8.08 9.04
C LEU A 154 -5.77 9.20 10.07
N ASN A 155 -5.00 9.12 11.17
CA ASN A 155 -4.94 10.15 12.22
C ASN A 155 -4.65 11.55 11.67
N VAL A 156 -3.92 11.63 10.56
CA VAL A 156 -3.54 12.90 9.94
C VAL A 156 -4.59 13.40 8.96
N THR A 157 -5.25 12.49 8.22
CA THR A 157 -6.08 12.83 7.05
C THR A 157 -7.56 13.04 7.37
N VAL A 158 -8.00 12.74 8.59
CA VAL A 158 -9.38 12.99 9.04
C VAL A 158 -9.57 14.42 9.53
N GLY A 159 -10.81 14.88 9.59
CA GLY A 159 -11.17 16.16 10.21
C GLY A 159 -12.16 17.00 9.41
N LEU A 160 -12.58 18.10 10.04
CA LEU A 160 -13.49 19.06 9.47
C LEU A 160 -12.80 19.88 8.37
N ASP A 161 -13.53 20.09 7.29
CA ASP A 161 -13.12 20.95 6.18
C ASP A 161 -14.30 21.81 5.72
N PRO A 162 -14.18 23.14 5.80
CA PRO A 162 -15.24 24.04 5.31
C PRO A 162 -15.52 23.92 3.80
N ALA A 163 -14.59 23.37 3.01
CA ALA A 163 -14.77 23.15 1.58
C ALA A 163 -15.57 21.87 1.25
N ASP A 164 -15.74 20.96 2.22
CA ASP A 164 -16.59 19.77 2.10
C ASP A 164 -17.59 19.68 3.26
N ASP A 165 -18.79 20.18 3.06
CA ASP A 165 -19.87 20.18 4.06
C ASP A 165 -20.16 18.79 4.65
N SER A 166 -19.85 17.70 3.92
CA SER A 166 -20.07 16.36 4.43
C SER A 166 -19.23 16.06 5.68
N THR A 167 -18.10 16.76 5.86
CA THR A 167 -17.23 16.59 7.03
C THR A 167 -17.86 17.01 8.34
N GLN A 168 -18.90 17.86 8.31
CA GLN A 168 -19.68 18.22 9.50
C GLN A 168 -20.33 17.01 10.17
N LEU A 169 -20.57 15.93 9.41
CA LEU A 169 -21.07 14.66 9.96
C LEU A 169 -20.11 14.03 10.97
N SER A 170 -18.82 14.34 10.91
CA SER A 170 -17.78 13.80 11.80
C SER A 170 -17.58 14.63 13.07
N GLU A 171 -18.23 15.77 13.22
CA GLU A 171 -18.05 16.65 14.36
C GLU A 171 -18.36 15.90 15.68
N GLY A 172 -17.40 15.92 16.61
CA GLY A 172 -17.49 15.22 17.90
C GLY A 172 -17.44 13.70 17.83
N ARG A 173 -17.12 13.10 16.65
CA ARG A 173 -17.08 11.65 16.43
C ARG A 173 -15.70 11.09 16.10
N ILE A 174 -14.73 11.97 15.81
CA ILE A 174 -13.35 11.61 15.58
C ILE A 174 -12.68 11.46 16.95
N PRO A 175 -12.06 10.32 17.28
CA PRO A 175 -11.32 10.15 18.52
C PRO A 175 -10.05 11.00 18.51
N ASP A 176 -9.45 11.25 19.69
CA ASP A 176 -8.17 11.94 19.80
C ASP A 176 -7.06 11.19 19.07
N SER A 177 -7.11 9.87 19.07
CA SER A 177 -6.19 9.01 18.33
C SER A 177 -6.83 7.67 17.94
N TYR A 178 -6.72 7.29 16.66
CA TYR A 178 -7.06 5.94 16.22
C TYR A 178 -6.03 4.89 16.65
N ALA A 179 -4.82 5.30 17.12
CA ALA A 179 -3.82 4.37 17.65
C ALA A 179 -4.28 3.67 18.94
N ASP A 180 -5.22 4.27 19.68
CA ASP A 180 -5.81 3.68 20.87
C ASP A 180 -6.67 2.43 20.54
N ALA A 181 -7.02 2.26 19.26
CA ALA A 181 -7.74 1.09 18.76
C ALA A 181 -6.82 -0.06 18.30
N LEU A 182 -5.50 0.06 18.42
CA LEU A 182 -4.55 -1.03 18.12
C LEU A 182 -4.52 -2.01 19.30
N ILE A 183 -5.51 -2.89 19.40
CA ILE A 183 -5.76 -3.81 20.52
C ILE A 183 -5.57 -5.24 20.03
N ASP A 184 -4.57 -5.96 20.56
CA ASP A 184 -4.17 -7.29 20.11
C ASP A 184 -5.26 -8.37 20.29
N ASP A 185 -6.09 -8.28 21.32
CA ASP A 185 -7.10 -9.28 21.67
C ASP A 185 -8.55 -8.84 21.37
N ALA A 186 -8.74 -7.86 20.48
CA ALA A 186 -10.03 -7.29 20.16
C ALA A 186 -11.03 -8.27 19.50
N LEU A 187 -10.57 -9.41 19.00
CA LEU A 187 -11.40 -10.49 18.48
C LEU A 187 -12.07 -11.28 19.61
N ARG A 188 -11.48 -11.32 20.81
CA ARG A 188 -12.05 -12.06 21.93
C ARG A 188 -13.38 -11.48 22.36
N GLY A 189 -14.44 -12.30 22.24
CA GLY A 189 -15.82 -11.92 22.56
C GLY A 189 -16.47 -10.98 21.54
N ALA A 190 -15.79 -10.69 20.41
CA ALA A 190 -16.40 -9.98 19.30
C ALA A 190 -17.49 -10.84 18.64
N ARG A 191 -18.61 -10.23 18.25
CA ARG A 191 -19.68 -10.90 17.51
C ARG A 191 -19.67 -10.46 16.06
N LEU A 192 -19.44 -11.40 15.13
CA LEU A 192 -19.26 -11.15 13.71
C LEU A 192 -20.36 -11.81 12.90
N GLY A 193 -21.06 -11.04 12.07
CA GLY A 193 -22.08 -11.55 11.14
C GLY A 193 -21.46 -11.93 9.81
N VAL A 194 -21.39 -13.21 9.48
CA VAL A 194 -20.86 -13.69 8.20
C VAL A 194 -21.96 -13.63 7.14
N LEU A 195 -21.83 -12.75 6.16
CA LEU A 195 -22.76 -12.64 5.02
C LEU A 195 -22.47 -13.75 4.00
N THR A 196 -23.03 -14.94 4.21
CA THR A 196 -22.79 -16.12 3.37
C THR A 196 -23.19 -15.91 1.92
N GLU A 197 -24.23 -15.10 1.67
CA GLU A 197 -24.69 -14.70 0.34
C GLU A 197 -23.64 -13.92 -0.47
N LEU A 198 -22.70 -13.23 0.20
CA LEU A 198 -21.63 -12.48 -0.43
C LEU A 198 -20.33 -13.29 -0.57
N VAL A 199 -20.23 -14.49 -0.02
CA VAL A 199 -19.07 -15.37 -0.19
C VAL A 199 -19.02 -15.94 -1.61
N GLY A 200 -20.19 -16.24 -2.19
CA GLY A 200 -20.34 -16.74 -3.56
C GLY A 200 -20.26 -18.27 -3.65
N GLU A 201 -21.11 -18.84 -4.50
CA GLU A 201 -21.24 -20.29 -4.69
C GLU A 201 -20.69 -20.79 -6.03
N ALA A 202 -20.41 -19.87 -6.97
CA ALA A 202 -19.91 -20.23 -8.29
C ALA A 202 -18.54 -20.92 -8.22
N ALA A 203 -18.26 -21.81 -9.16
CA ALA A 203 -16.95 -22.48 -9.22
C ALA A 203 -15.78 -21.50 -9.34
N ALA A 204 -15.99 -20.35 -9.97
CA ALA A 204 -15.00 -19.29 -10.09
C ALA A 204 -14.71 -18.57 -8.76
N ASP A 205 -15.63 -18.62 -7.79
CA ASP A 205 -15.50 -17.97 -6.48
C ASP A 205 -14.79 -18.88 -5.47
N ARG A 206 -14.69 -20.19 -5.76
CA ARG A 206 -14.13 -21.19 -4.85
C ARG A 206 -12.73 -20.87 -4.33
N PRO A 207 -11.76 -20.41 -5.15
CA PRO A 207 -10.41 -20.13 -4.65
C PRO A 207 -10.37 -19.06 -3.55
N VAL A 208 -11.26 -18.06 -3.63
CA VAL A 208 -11.40 -17.03 -2.60
C VAL A 208 -12.22 -17.55 -1.43
N ARG A 209 -13.33 -18.25 -1.69
CA ARG A 209 -14.18 -18.83 -0.64
C ARG A 209 -13.40 -19.70 0.32
N ASP A 210 -12.55 -20.62 -0.19
CA ASP A 210 -11.76 -21.54 0.64
C ASP A 210 -10.85 -20.75 1.61
N VAL A 211 -10.28 -19.61 1.17
CA VAL A 211 -9.45 -18.72 2.03
C VAL A 211 -10.31 -17.96 3.05
N ILE A 212 -11.49 -17.46 2.66
CA ILE A 212 -12.39 -16.73 3.56
C ILE A 212 -12.95 -17.64 4.65
N GLU A 213 -13.32 -18.87 4.32
CA GLU A 213 -13.77 -19.86 5.31
C GLU A 213 -12.67 -20.15 6.34
N ALA A 214 -11.41 -20.29 5.88
CA ALA A 214 -10.27 -20.43 6.79
C ALA A 214 -10.06 -19.18 7.67
N ALA A 215 -10.14 -17.98 7.09
CA ALA A 215 -10.01 -16.73 7.82
C ALA A 215 -11.10 -16.54 8.91
N ILE A 216 -12.33 -16.97 8.63
CA ILE A 216 -13.42 -16.94 9.61
C ILE A 216 -13.12 -17.91 10.76
N GLU A 217 -12.59 -19.10 10.46
CA GLU A 217 -12.19 -20.07 11.49
C GLU A 217 -11.02 -19.56 12.34
N GLU A 218 -10.06 -18.86 11.74
CA GLU A 218 -8.99 -18.19 12.47
C GLU A 218 -9.55 -17.14 13.43
N MET A 219 -10.51 -16.30 13.01
CA MET A 219 -11.18 -15.34 13.90
C MET A 219 -11.91 -16.04 15.07
N ARG A 220 -12.53 -17.21 14.83
CA ARG A 220 -13.14 -18.04 15.89
C ARG A 220 -12.10 -18.54 16.89
N ASN A 221 -10.94 -18.98 16.40
CA ASN A 221 -9.85 -19.46 17.24
C ASN A 221 -9.26 -18.36 18.13
N GLU A 222 -9.33 -17.09 17.67
CA GLU A 222 -8.98 -15.91 18.47
C GLU A 222 -10.11 -15.45 19.41
N GLY A 223 -11.21 -16.21 19.48
CA GLY A 223 -12.29 -16.01 20.43
C GLY A 223 -13.46 -15.16 19.94
N ALA A 224 -13.57 -14.92 18.64
CA ALA A 224 -14.74 -14.28 18.06
C ALA A 224 -15.91 -15.26 17.98
N GLU A 225 -17.12 -14.78 18.26
CA GLU A 225 -18.37 -15.46 17.98
C GLU A 225 -18.85 -15.08 16.58
N THR A 226 -19.19 -16.06 15.75
CA THR A 226 -19.69 -15.78 14.40
C THR A 226 -21.13 -16.25 14.25
N VAL A 227 -21.93 -15.45 13.55
CA VAL A 227 -23.31 -15.74 13.18
C VAL A 227 -23.40 -15.80 11.66
N ASP A 228 -23.75 -16.97 11.11
CA ASP A 228 -23.94 -17.10 9.67
C ASP A 228 -25.28 -16.48 9.28
N LEU A 229 -25.22 -15.48 8.39
CA LEU A 229 -26.36 -14.73 7.89
C LEU A 229 -26.64 -15.12 6.44
N SER A 230 -27.83 -15.69 6.20
CA SER A 230 -28.34 -16.05 4.89
C SER A 230 -29.75 -15.47 4.71
N GLU A 231 -30.17 -15.29 3.46
CA GLU A 231 -31.51 -14.77 3.13
C GLU A 231 -31.78 -13.39 3.76
N THR A 232 -30.74 -12.56 3.85
CA THR A 232 -30.80 -11.23 4.51
C THR A 232 -31.59 -10.20 3.72
N GLY A 233 -31.88 -10.46 2.46
CA GLY A 233 -32.45 -9.49 1.52
C GLY A 233 -31.48 -8.38 1.07
N LEU A 234 -30.29 -8.28 1.66
CA LEU A 234 -29.28 -7.28 1.25
C LEU A 234 -28.91 -7.38 -0.23
N PRO A 235 -28.65 -8.56 -0.83
CA PRO A 235 -28.30 -8.65 -2.25
C PRO A 235 -29.29 -7.97 -3.18
N ALA A 236 -30.57 -8.06 -2.91
CA ALA A 236 -31.61 -7.40 -3.72
C ALA A 236 -31.54 -5.87 -3.63
N LEU A 237 -31.20 -5.33 -2.47
CA LEU A 237 -30.99 -3.88 -2.28
C LEU A 237 -29.72 -3.38 -3.00
N LEU A 238 -28.72 -4.27 -3.18
CA LEU A 238 -27.47 -3.93 -3.86
C LEU A 238 -27.59 -3.92 -5.40
N GLU A 239 -28.70 -4.37 -5.95
CA GLU A 239 -28.96 -4.32 -7.39
C GLU A 239 -29.38 -2.93 -7.85
N GLY A 240 -29.25 -2.66 -9.15
CA GLY A 240 -29.72 -1.43 -9.78
C GLY A 240 -28.63 -0.56 -10.39
N ALA A 241 -29.07 0.55 -11.00
CA ALA A 241 -28.19 1.50 -11.67
C ALA A 241 -27.43 2.36 -10.66
N GLY A 242 -26.21 2.75 -11.01
CA GLY A 242 -25.45 3.76 -10.28
C GLY A 242 -26.07 5.16 -10.36
N LEU A 243 -25.57 6.09 -9.54
CA LEU A 243 -26.11 7.45 -9.37
C LEU A 243 -25.96 8.36 -10.61
N ARG A 244 -25.08 8.03 -11.55
CA ARG A 244 -24.82 8.78 -12.80
C ARG A 244 -24.40 10.25 -12.61
N GLU A 245 -23.81 10.60 -11.48
CA GLU A 245 -23.40 11.95 -11.09
C GLU A 245 -22.19 12.46 -11.87
N PHE A 246 -21.35 11.54 -12.39
CA PHE A 246 -20.00 11.79 -12.90
C PHE A 246 -19.87 12.99 -13.84
N LYS A 247 -20.77 13.15 -14.81
CA LYS A 247 -20.72 14.26 -15.80
C LYS A 247 -20.76 15.62 -15.12
N PHE A 248 -21.62 15.76 -14.13
CA PHE A 248 -21.86 17.01 -13.41
C PHE A 248 -20.72 17.26 -12.42
N ASP A 249 -20.33 16.26 -11.66
CA ASP A 249 -19.26 16.35 -10.67
C ASP A 249 -17.90 16.67 -11.33
N LEU A 250 -17.60 16.04 -12.49
CA LEU A 250 -16.40 16.35 -13.25
C LEU A 250 -16.43 17.80 -13.77
N ALA A 251 -17.59 18.30 -14.23
CA ALA A 251 -17.72 19.68 -14.71
C ALA A 251 -17.50 20.68 -13.58
N ASP A 252 -18.03 20.40 -12.39
CA ASP A 252 -17.80 21.24 -11.19
C ASP A 252 -16.30 21.28 -10.82
N TYR A 253 -15.63 20.14 -10.75
CA TYR A 253 -14.19 20.07 -10.49
C TYR A 253 -13.38 20.86 -11.54
N LEU A 254 -13.67 20.68 -12.83
CA LEU A 254 -12.98 21.38 -13.92
C LEU A 254 -13.22 22.90 -13.89
N SER A 255 -14.37 23.33 -13.39
CA SER A 255 -14.67 24.76 -13.22
C SER A 255 -13.79 25.43 -12.18
N GLN A 256 -13.34 24.66 -11.18
CA GLN A 256 -12.47 25.10 -10.08
C GLN A 256 -10.99 24.91 -10.39
N THR A 257 -10.66 24.30 -11.54
CA THR A 257 -9.27 24.06 -11.99
C THR A 257 -8.97 24.90 -13.25
N PRO A 258 -8.61 26.21 -13.10
CA PRO A 258 -8.45 27.12 -14.25
C PRO A 258 -7.44 26.66 -15.29
N GLY A 259 -6.39 25.92 -14.86
CA GLY A 259 -5.33 25.36 -15.70
C GLY A 259 -5.72 24.09 -16.48
N ALA A 260 -6.91 23.51 -16.25
CA ALA A 260 -7.32 22.30 -16.94
C ALA A 260 -7.44 22.52 -18.45
N PRO A 261 -6.89 21.61 -19.29
CA PRO A 261 -6.93 21.75 -20.77
C PRO A 261 -8.30 21.53 -21.38
N VAL A 262 -9.24 20.96 -20.64
CA VAL A 262 -10.62 20.64 -21.04
C VAL A 262 -11.61 21.15 -20.00
N ARG A 263 -12.88 21.29 -20.38
CA ARG A 263 -13.91 21.87 -19.50
C ARG A 263 -15.08 20.95 -19.20
N SER A 264 -15.21 19.84 -19.91
CA SER A 264 -16.34 18.92 -19.73
C SER A 264 -16.03 17.53 -20.21
N LEU A 265 -16.85 16.56 -19.77
CA LEU A 265 -16.82 15.18 -20.28
C LEU A 265 -17.16 15.14 -21.78
N ASP A 266 -18.11 15.99 -22.23
CA ASP A 266 -18.49 16.10 -23.65
C ASP A 266 -17.29 16.50 -24.51
N GLU A 267 -16.48 17.46 -24.07
CA GLU A 267 -15.26 17.85 -24.78
C GLU A 267 -14.25 16.71 -24.85
N ILE A 268 -14.01 16.01 -23.73
CA ILE A 268 -13.12 14.84 -23.67
C ILE A 268 -13.55 13.78 -24.68
N VAL A 269 -14.84 13.45 -24.68
CA VAL A 269 -15.40 12.39 -25.56
C VAL A 269 -15.35 12.80 -27.04
N ASN A 270 -15.74 14.04 -27.36
CA ASN A 270 -15.76 14.54 -28.73
C ASN A 270 -14.35 14.63 -29.35
N ARG A 271 -13.32 14.82 -28.50
CA ARG A 271 -11.91 14.87 -28.93
C ARG A 271 -11.22 13.50 -28.90
N GLY A 272 -11.89 12.44 -28.40
CA GLY A 272 -11.29 11.09 -28.29
C GLY A 272 -10.13 11.01 -27.29
N LEU A 273 -10.11 11.87 -26.28
CA LEU A 273 -8.99 11.99 -25.32
C LEU A 273 -9.19 11.08 -24.08
N TYR A 274 -9.50 9.80 -24.30
CA TYR A 274 -9.74 8.81 -23.24
C TYR A 274 -9.37 7.40 -23.72
N HIS A 275 -9.20 6.47 -22.79
CA HIS A 275 -8.96 5.07 -23.11
C HIS A 275 -10.26 4.37 -23.56
N GLU A 276 -10.18 3.49 -24.57
CA GLU A 276 -11.34 2.77 -25.15
C GLU A 276 -12.16 1.96 -24.11
N VAL A 277 -11.54 1.55 -23.00
CA VAL A 277 -12.23 0.86 -21.91
C VAL A 277 -13.39 1.67 -21.33
N LEU A 278 -13.35 2.99 -21.43
CA LEU A 278 -14.38 3.91 -20.96
C LEU A 278 -15.42 4.28 -22.04
N GLU A 279 -15.25 3.87 -23.29
CA GLU A 279 -16.11 4.28 -24.42
C GLU A 279 -17.61 4.16 -24.08
N ARG A 280 -18.05 2.95 -23.70
CA ARG A 280 -19.45 2.71 -23.35
C ARG A 280 -19.91 3.55 -22.15
N GLY A 281 -19.08 3.63 -21.10
CA GLY A 281 -19.41 4.38 -19.88
C GLY A 281 -19.49 5.88 -20.13
N ASN A 282 -18.56 6.42 -20.93
CA ASN A 282 -18.53 7.83 -21.29
C ASN A 282 -19.77 8.22 -22.10
N ARG A 283 -20.10 7.46 -23.14
CA ARG A 283 -21.31 7.72 -23.94
C ARG A 283 -22.58 7.68 -23.10
N THR A 284 -22.73 6.67 -22.23
CA THR A 284 -23.87 6.62 -21.31
C THR A 284 -23.91 7.82 -20.35
N SER A 285 -22.75 8.37 -19.97
CA SER A 285 -22.68 9.51 -19.05
C SER A 285 -23.01 10.85 -19.74
N ILE A 286 -22.56 11.07 -20.98
CA ILE A 286 -22.88 12.31 -21.72
C ILE A 286 -24.37 12.42 -22.04
N ASP A 287 -25.09 11.30 -22.19
CA ASP A 287 -26.52 11.26 -22.47
C ASP A 287 -27.37 11.67 -21.26
N VAL A 288 -26.76 11.83 -20.06
CA VAL A 288 -27.49 12.29 -18.87
C VAL A 288 -27.69 13.81 -18.95
N GLU A 289 -28.93 14.24 -19.06
CA GLU A 289 -29.27 15.67 -19.17
C GLU A 289 -29.42 16.34 -17.78
N THR A 290 -29.94 15.61 -16.78
CA THR A 290 -30.21 16.11 -15.45
C THR A 290 -30.21 15.00 -14.42
N LEU A 291 -29.90 15.32 -13.15
CA LEU A 291 -30.09 14.44 -11.98
C LEU A 291 -31.48 14.58 -11.36
N ASP A 292 -32.29 15.54 -11.77
CA ASP A 292 -33.66 15.72 -11.28
C ASP A 292 -34.62 14.73 -11.93
N THR A 293 -34.45 13.44 -11.65
CA THR A 293 -35.24 12.33 -12.18
C THR A 293 -35.77 11.42 -11.06
N ASP A 294 -36.86 10.70 -11.33
CA ASP A 294 -37.40 9.72 -10.36
C ASP A 294 -36.42 8.57 -10.14
N GLU A 295 -35.67 8.16 -11.17
CA GLU A 295 -34.64 7.13 -11.06
C GLU A 295 -33.51 7.54 -10.11
N TYR A 296 -33.05 8.78 -10.18
CA TYR A 296 -32.02 9.28 -9.29
C TYR A 296 -32.54 9.36 -7.84
N ARG A 297 -33.76 9.89 -7.63
CA ARG A 297 -34.40 9.94 -6.30
C ARG A 297 -34.57 8.54 -5.72
N ALA A 298 -35.01 7.56 -6.52
CA ALA A 298 -35.13 6.18 -6.11
C ALA A 298 -33.75 5.55 -5.77
N ALA A 299 -32.70 5.87 -6.52
CA ALA A 299 -31.35 5.40 -6.22
C ALA A 299 -30.81 5.98 -4.89
N ILE A 300 -31.09 7.25 -4.58
CA ILE A 300 -30.76 7.86 -3.29
C ILE A 300 -31.55 7.20 -2.14
N ALA A 301 -32.88 7.01 -2.30
CA ALA A 301 -33.71 6.33 -1.28
C ALA A 301 -33.20 4.91 -0.97
N ARG A 302 -32.82 4.14 -1.99
CA ARG A 302 -32.28 2.79 -1.83
C ARG A 302 -30.99 2.76 -1.01
N ARG A 303 -30.20 3.80 -1.00
CA ARG A 303 -29.00 3.92 -0.14
C ARG A 303 -29.38 3.92 1.33
N ASP A 304 -30.43 4.67 1.68
CA ASP A 304 -30.94 4.71 3.05
C ASP A 304 -31.55 3.35 3.44
N GLU A 305 -32.30 2.72 2.53
CA GLU A 305 -32.84 1.37 2.75
C GLU A 305 -31.71 0.35 2.99
N THR A 306 -30.67 0.38 2.17
CA THR A 306 -29.49 -0.51 2.32
C THR A 306 -28.80 -0.28 3.67
N ARG A 307 -28.63 0.99 4.07
CA ARG A 307 -28.03 1.32 5.37
C ARG A 307 -28.89 0.82 6.53
N GLN A 308 -30.20 1.06 6.50
CA GLN A 308 -31.10 0.62 7.54
C GLN A 308 -31.17 -0.91 7.65
N ALA A 309 -31.19 -1.63 6.52
CA ALA A 309 -31.19 -3.09 6.51
C ALA A 309 -29.90 -3.66 7.13
N ALA A 310 -28.72 -3.10 6.77
CA ALA A 310 -27.45 -3.52 7.35
C ALA A 310 -27.39 -3.25 8.87
N LEU A 311 -27.84 -2.07 9.32
CA LEU A 311 -27.90 -1.74 10.75
C LEU A 311 -28.89 -2.61 11.51
N ALA A 312 -30.06 -2.89 10.94
CA ALA A 312 -31.05 -3.77 11.55
C ALA A 312 -30.50 -5.19 11.79
N LEU A 313 -29.78 -5.76 10.81
CA LEU A 313 -29.10 -7.05 10.99
C LEU A 313 -28.06 -7.00 12.12
N MET A 314 -27.27 -5.92 12.16
CA MET A 314 -26.26 -5.75 13.22
C MET A 314 -26.91 -5.59 14.61
N ASP A 315 -28.08 -4.94 14.70
CA ASP A 315 -28.79 -4.74 15.96
C ASP A 315 -29.53 -6.03 16.40
N GLU A 316 -30.20 -6.73 15.47
CA GLU A 316 -30.91 -7.97 15.74
C GLU A 316 -30.02 -9.07 16.29
N HIS A 317 -28.80 -9.16 15.78
CA HIS A 317 -27.82 -10.18 16.16
C HIS A 317 -26.72 -9.65 17.10
N GLU A 318 -26.83 -8.41 17.59
CA GLU A 318 -25.83 -7.75 18.46
C GLU A 318 -24.41 -7.81 17.90
N LEU A 319 -24.25 -7.50 16.59
CA LEU A 319 -22.98 -7.66 15.89
C LEU A 319 -22.08 -6.41 16.02
N ASP A 320 -20.79 -6.67 16.15
CA ASP A 320 -19.73 -5.66 16.04
C ASP A 320 -19.44 -5.28 14.59
N ALA A 321 -19.44 -6.27 13.69
CA ALA A 321 -19.20 -6.08 12.26
C ALA A 321 -19.89 -7.16 11.41
N LEU A 322 -20.14 -6.82 10.14
CA LEU A 322 -20.46 -7.78 9.08
C LEU A 322 -19.19 -8.17 8.36
N VAL A 323 -19.04 -9.47 8.02
CA VAL A 323 -17.82 -10.05 7.44
C VAL A 323 -18.14 -10.75 6.12
N TYR A 324 -17.32 -10.47 5.10
CA TYR A 324 -17.46 -11.05 3.76
C TYR A 324 -16.15 -10.85 2.95
N PRO A 325 -15.91 -11.56 1.83
CA PRO A 325 -14.77 -11.27 0.97
C PRO A 325 -14.90 -9.90 0.32
N THR A 326 -13.84 -9.11 0.29
CA THR A 326 -13.81 -7.81 -0.42
C THR A 326 -14.19 -7.96 -1.89
N ILE A 327 -13.69 -9.02 -2.50
CA ILE A 327 -14.01 -9.44 -3.86
C ILE A 327 -13.92 -10.96 -3.95
N ARG A 328 -14.88 -11.62 -4.61
CA ARG A 328 -15.04 -13.08 -4.65
C ARG A 328 -14.07 -13.80 -5.59
N GLN A 329 -13.29 -13.07 -6.37
CA GLN A 329 -12.33 -13.65 -7.30
C GLN A 329 -10.97 -13.00 -7.12
N THR A 330 -9.91 -13.79 -7.28
CA THR A 330 -8.54 -13.28 -7.31
C THR A 330 -8.33 -12.33 -8.50
N ALA A 331 -7.24 -11.57 -8.48
CA ALA A 331 -6.89 -10.68 -9.59
C ALA A 331 -6.83 -11.45 -10.92
N MET A 332 -7.59 -10.97 -11.89
CA MET A 332 -7.71 -11.61 -13.21
C MET A 332 -6.54 -11.23 -14.12
N ARG A 333 -6.25 -12.06 -15.11
CA ARG A 333 -5.26 -11.73 -16.15
C ARG A 333 -5.62 -10.44 -16.88
N ILE A 334 -4.60 -9.65 -17.20
CA ILE A 334 -4.74 -8.42 -17.98
C ILE A 334 -5.49 -8.73 -19.29
N GLY A 335 -6.43 -7.86 -19.67
CA GLY A 335 -7.33 -8.07 -20.80
C GLY A 335 -8.58 -8.88 -20.48
N THR A 336 -8.67 -9.50 -19.30
CA THR A 336 -9.87 -10.21 -18.83
C THR A 336 -10.69 -9.30 -17.89
N ARG A 337 -12.02 -9.39 -17.99
CA ARG A 337 -12.91 -8.62 -17.12
C ARG A 337 -12.80 -9.12 -15.67
N GLN A 338 -12.53 -8.22 -14.74
CA GLN A 338 -12.60 -8.50 -13.30
C GLN A 338 -14.06 -8.50 -12.85
N THR A 339 -14.49 -9.55 -12.15
CA THR A 339 -15.85 -9.72 -11.62
C THR A 339 -15.80 -10.09 -10.14
N GLY A 340 -16.97 -10.28 -9.52
CA GLY A 340 -17.07 -10.76 -8.13
C GLY A 340 -16.95 -9.70 -7.04
N SER A 341 -17.00 -8.41 -7.38
CA SER A 341 -16.89 -7.32 -6.39
C SER A 341 -18.09 -7.27 -5.45
N ASN A 342 -17.84 -7.17 -4.15
CA ASN A 342 -18.82 -6.95 -3.10
C ASN A 342 -18.86 -5.47 -2.62
N CYS A 343 -18.26 -4.57 -3.36
CA CYS A 343 -18.06 -3.17 -2.98
C CYS A 343 -19.34 -2.42 -2.63
N ARG A 344 -20.50 -2.86 -3.14
CA ARG A 344 -21.76 -2.11 -3.08
C ARG A 344 -22.31 -1.96 -1.67
N LEU A 345 -22.11 -2.93 -0.78
CA LEU A 345 -22.69 -2.88 0.56
C LEU A 345 -22.20 -1.63 1.32
N SER A 346 -20.90 -1.44 1.45
CA SER A 346 -20.32 -0.25 2.08
C SER A 346 -20.58 1.02 1.23
N ALA A 347 -20.42 0.94 -0.08
CA ALA A 347 -20.58 2.10 -0.97
C ALA A 347 -22.01 2.66 -0.95
N GLN A 348 -23.03 1.82 -1.02
CA GLN A 348 -24.43 2.26 -1.01
C GLN A 348 -24.91 2.65 0.39
N SER A 349 -24.58 1.87 1.41
CA SER A 349 -24.97 2.21 2.79
C SER A 349 -24.25 3.45 3.33
N GLY A 350 -23.06 3.76 2.80
CA GLY A 350 -22.19 4.82 3.34
C GLY A 350 -21.51 4.42 4.66
N LEU A 351 -21.64 3.16 5.08
CA LEU A 351 -21.00 2.61 6.27
C LEU A 351 -19.51 2.31 6.01
N PRO A 352 -18.66 2.45 7.03
CA PRO A 352 -17.23 2.21 6.91
C PRO A 352 -16.93 0.73 6.74
N ALA A 353 -15.85 0.43 5.99
CA ALA A 353 -15.36 -0.93 5.86
C ALA A 353 -13.84 -0.94 5.76
N ILE A 354 -13.22 -1.88 6.48
CA ILE A 354 -11.78 -2.17 6.38
C ILE A 354 -11.59 -3.52 5.69
N THR A 355 -10.65 -3.59 4.76
CA THR A 355 -10.15 -4.87 4.22
C THR A 355 -8.78 -5.17 4.80
N VAL A 356 -8.56 -6.42 5.18
CA VAL A 356 -7.29 -6.92 5.68
C VAL A 356 -6.88 -8.18 4.90
N PRO A 357 -5.58 -8.47 4.76
CA PRO A 357 -5.11 -9.70 4.11
C PRO A 357 -5.64 -10.95 4.83
N ALA A 358 -6.33 -11.83 4.12
CA ALA A 358 -6.87 -13.09 4.63
C ALA A 358 -6.01 -14.31 4.25
N GLY A 359 -4.98 -14.12 3.45
CA GLY A 359 -4.13 -15.19 2.93
C GLY A 359 -3.93 -15.11 1.43
N ALA A 360 -3.58 -16.23 0.82
CA ALA A 360 -3.43 -16.36 -0.62
C ALA A 360 -4.20 -17.58 -1.13
N ALA A 361 -4.81 -17.44 -2.29
CA ALA A 361 -5.44 -18.55 -3.00
C ALA A 361 -4.39 -19.53 -3.53
N GLN A 362 -4.83 -20.70 -4.04
CA GLN A 362 -3.93 -21.74 -4.54
C GLN A 362 -3.02 -21.28 -5.68
N ASP A 363 -3.42 -20.27 -6.43
CA ASP A 363 -2.61 -19.64 -7.50
C ASP A 363 -1.61 -18.59 -6.97
N GLY A 364 -1.46 -18.47 -5.65
CA GLY A 364 -0.56 -17.53 -4.98
C GLY A 364 -1.06 -16.10 -4.90
N MET A 365 -2.24 -15.80 -5.46
CA MET A 365 -2.79 -14.45 -5.45
C MET A 365 -3.39 -14.08 -4.10
N PRO A 366 -3.13 -12.85 -3.61
CA PRO A 366 -3.69 -12.37 -2.36
C PRO A 366 -5.22 -12.34 -2.34
N VAL A 367 -5.79 -12.59 -1.16
CA VAL A 367 -7.21 -12.50 -0.84
C VAL A 367 -7.39 -11.57 0.35
N GLY A 368 -8.41 -10.71 0.29
CA GLY A 368 -8.79 -9.81 1.38
C GLY A 368 -10.16 -10.15 1.95
N ILE A 369 -10.25 -10.14 3.29
CA ILE A 369 -11.51 -10.19 4.03
C ILE A 369 -11.91 -8.77 4.43
N GLU A 370 -13.19 -8.47 4.34
CA GLU A 370 -13.75 -7.15 4.63
C GLU A 370 -14.64 -7.20 5.87
N LEU A 371 -14.41 -6.24 6.77
CA LEU A 371 -15.26 -6.02 7.94
C LEU A 371 -15.97 -4.68 7.75
N LEU A 372 -17.31 -4.68 7.81
CA LEU A 372 -18.14 -3.49 7.69
C LEU A 372 -18.79 -3.19 9.03
N GLY A 373 -18.69 -1.95 9.48
CA GLY A 373 -19.19 -1.52 10.79
C GLY A 373 -20.28 -0.45 10.71
N ARG A 374 -20.72 0.02 11.89
CA ARG A 374 -21.61 1.17 12.01
C ARG A 374 -20.90 2.47 11.62
N ALA A 375 -21.66 3.50 11.27
CA ALA A 375 -21.09 4.81 10.96
C ALA A 375 -20.24 5.34 12.14
N PHE A 376 -19.03 5.81 11.84
CA PHE A 376 -18.02 6.29 12.78
C PHE A 376 -17.53 5.22 13.79
N ALA A 377 -17.69 3.96 13.45
CA ALA A 377 -17.12 2.84 14.21
C ALA A 377 -15.75 2.39 13.68
N GLU A 378 -15.02 3.27 12.98
CA GLU A 378 -13.67 2.98 12.50
C GLU A 378 -12.75 2.47 13.63
N PRO A 379 -12.77 2.99 14.88
CA PRO A 379 -11.96 2.44 15.96
C PRO A 379 -12.25 0.94 16.19
N ARG A 380 -13.53 0.51 16.14
CA ARG A 380 -13.87 -0.91 16.30
C ARG A 380 -13.38 -1.75 15.14
N LEU A 381 -13.53 -1.27 13.91
CA LEU A 381 -13.02 -1.96 12.71
C LEU A 381 -11.50 -2.07 12.70
N ILE A 382 -10.81 -1.02 13.12
CA ILE A 382 -9.34 -1.01 13.28
C ILE A 382 -8.92 -2.04 14.32
N ALA A 383 -9.59 -2.08 15.49
CA ALA A 383 -9.27 -3.03 16.55
C ALA A 383 -9.43 -4.49 16.07
N LEU A 384 -10.55 -4.80 15.42
CA LEU A 384 -10.80 -6.15 14.87
C LEU A 384 -9.79 -6.52 13.78
N GLY A 385 -9.52 -5.60 12.83
CA GLY A 385 -8.56 -5.82 11.76
C GLY A 385 -7.13 -5.95 12.28
N TYR A 386 -6.75 -5.17 13.29
CA TYR A 386 -5.44 -5.25 13.94
C TYR A 386 -5.24 -6.57 14.68
N ALA A 387 -6.21 -6.97 15.51
CA ALA A 387 -6.15 -8.24 16.22
C ALA A 387 -6.01 -9.43 15.25
N TYR A 388 -6.77 -9.41 14.14
CA TYR A 388 -6.66 -10.44 13.10
C TYR A 388 -5.29 -10.42 12.41
N GLU A 389 -4.78 -9.23 12.05
CA GLU A 389 -3.45 -9.08 11.45
C GLU A 389 -2.35 -9.63 12.38
N GLN A 390 -2.38 -9.29 13.68
CA GLN A 390 -1.37 -9.73 14.66
C GLN A 390 -1.42 -11.23 14.91
N ALA A 391 -2.60 -11.84 14.89
CA ALA A 391 -2.76 -13.29 15.07
C ALA A 391 -2.26 -14.10 13.88
N THR A 392 -2.39 -13.58 12.65
CA THR A 392 -2.24 -14.38 11.43
C THR A 392 -1.01 -14.03 10.59
N HIS A 393 -0.63 -12.77 10.53
CA HIS A 393 0.46 -12.27 9.70
C HIS A 393 0.40 -12.74 8.23
N HIS A 394 -0.80 -12.78 7.65
CA HIS A 394 -1.04 -13.32 6.30
C HIS A 394 -0.35 -12.55 5.17
N ARG A 395 0.03 -11.29 5.41
CA ARG A 395 0.72 -10.51 4.40
C ARG A 395 2.09 -11.12 4.09
N ARG A 396 2.34 -11.35 2.80
CA ARG A 396 3.66 -11.70 2.26
C ARG A 396 4.10 -10.64 1.28
N SER A 397 5.41 -10.35 1.22
CA SER A 397 5.96 -9.47 0.19
C SER A 397 5.86 -10.12 -1.18
N PRO A 398 5.59 -9.36 -2.25
CA PRO A 398 5.59 -9.91 -3.60
C PRO A 398 7.00 -10.38 -3.99
N THR A 399 7.08 -11.53 -4.68
CA THR A 399 8.37 -12.13 -5.09
C THR A 399 9.05 -11.37 -6.24
N THR A 400 8.33 -10.51 -6.93
CA THR A 400 8.87 -9.69 -8.04
C THR A 400 9.57 -8.42 -7.55
N THR A 401 9.56 -8.16 -6.26
CA THR A 401 10.19 -6.98 -5.65
C THR A 401 11.24 -7.44 -4.64
N PRO A 402 12.37 -6.71 -4.50
CA PRO A 402 13.38 -7.07 -3.51
C PRO A 402 12.78 -6.97 -2.10
N SER A 403 13.28 -7.83 -1.20
CA SER A 403 12.93 -7.77 0.21
C SER A 403 13.36 -6.43 0.81
N LEU A 404 12.48 -5.78 1.58
CA LEU A 404 12.81 -4.55 2.33
C LEU A 404 13.68 -4.80 3.54
N VAL A 405 13.55 -5.99 4.11
CA VAL A 405 14.35 -6.43 5.25
C VAL A 405 15.29 -7.48 4.70
N SER A 406 16.49 -7.07 4.31
CA SER A 406 17.58 -8.04 4.30
C SER A 406 17.72 -8.48 5.76
N PRO A 407 17.66 -9.78 6.08
CA PRO A 407 18.00 -10.26 7.40
C PRO A 407 19.37 -9.69 7.76
N PRO A 408 19.71 -9.44 9.04
CA PRO A 408 21.02 -8.95 9.42
C PRO A 408 22.05 -9.91 8.82
N GLY A 409 22.66 -9.48 7.72
CA GLY A 409 23.62 -10.29 6.99
C GLY A 409 24.89 -10.36 7.80
N VAL A 410 25.25 -11.55 8.26
CA VAL A 410 26.61 -11.79 8.73
C VAL A 410 27.51 -11.73 7.50
N LEU A 411 28.13 -10.57 7.27
CA LEU A 411 29.16 -10.43 6.25
C LEU A 411 30.42 -11.11 6.77
N THR A 412 30.80 -12.23 6.17
CA THR A 412 32.10 -12.84 6.40
C THR A 412 32.98 -12.50 5.21
N ALA A 413 33.93 -11.62 5.39
CA ALA A 413 35.00 -11.46 4.41
C ALA A 413 36.22 -12.25 4.91
N THR A 414 36.64 -13.21 4.13
CA THR A 414 37.92 -13.88 4.33
C THR A 414 38.89 -13.28 3.33
N ALA A 415 39.81 -12.49 3.82
CA ALA A 415 40.94 -12.07 3.01
C ALA A 415 42.01 -13.17 3.09
N GLU A 416 42.02 -14.05 2.13
CA GLU A 416 43.17 -14.90 1.86
C GLU A 416 43.91 -14.26 0.70
N ALA A 417 44.98 -13.52 1.01
CA ALA A 417 45.82 -13.03 -0.04
C ALA A 417 46.91 -14.10 -0.31
N HIS A 418 46.79 -14.74 -1.41
CA HIS A 418 47.91 -15.33 -2.08
C HIS A 418 48.42 -14.32 -3.11
N ARG A 419 49.43 -13.53 -2.73
CA ARG A 419 50.25 -12.89 -3.72
C ARG A 419 51.20 -13.93 -4.23
N LEU A 420 51.23 -14.20 -5.53
CA LEU A 420 52.11 -15.21 -6.19
C LEU A 420 53.60 -14.90 -6.04
N ASP A 421 54.00 -13.76 -5.49
CA ASP A 421 55.39 -13.28 -5.36
C ASP A 421 55.76 -12.90 -3.91
N ALA A 422 54.95 -13.19 -2.89
CA ALA A 422 55.29 -12.86 -1.49
C ALA A 422 56.04 -14.02 -0.83
N GLU A 423 57.18 -13.70 -0.20
CA GLU A 423 57.78 -14.59 0.77
C GLU A 423 56.78 -15.00 1.85
N GLU A 424 56.65 -16.29 2.06
CA GLU A 424 55.74 -17.04 2.92
C GLU A 424 54.97 -16.23 4.00
N GLY A 425 53.61 -16.08 3.80
CA GLY A 425 52.79 -16.48 4.92
C GLY A 425 51.99 -15.41 5.69
N VAL A 426 51.93 -14.10 5.31
CA VAL A 426 51.02 -13.17 5.98
C VAL A 426 49.61 -13.35 5.48
N SER A 427 48.67 -13.60 6.40
CA SER A 427 47.24 -13.68 6.10
C SER A 427 46.39 -12.88 7.09
N GLY A 428 45.33 -12.26 6.61
CA GLY A 428 44.35 -11.54 7.42
C GLY A 428 42.98 -12.19 7.35
N ARG A 429 42.31 -12.25 8.49
CA ARG A 429 40.90 -12.65 8.55
C ARG A 429 40.10 -11.54 9.19
N ALA A 430 38.92 -11.26 8.59
CA ALA A 430 37.96 -10.33 9.16
C ALA A 430 36.56 -10.92 9.12
N ARG A 431 35.81 -10.70 10.18
CA ARG A 431 34.38 -10.99 10.27
C ARG A 431 33.66 -9.70 10.50
N PHE A 432 32.57 -9.49 9.76
CA PHE A 432 31.75 -8.29 9.84
C PHE A 432 30.30 -8.65 10.12
N ASN A 433 29.63 -7.87 10.95
CA ASN A 433 28.18 -7.93 11.20
C ASN A 433 27.62 -6.53 10.94
N LEU A 434 26.72 -6.42 9.96
CA LEU A 434 26.05 -5.17 9.63
C LEU A 434 24.67 -5.10 10.29
N ASP A 435 24.45 -4.06 11.11
CA ASP A 435 23.10 -3.66 11.49
C ASP A 435 22.54 -2.71 10.41
N TRP A 436 21.53 -3.18 9.71
CA TRP A 436 20.89 -2.44 8.61
C TRP A 436 20.12 -1.20 9.06
N ASN A 437 19.67 -1.15 10.32
CA ASN A 437 18.90 -0.03 10.85
C ASN A 437 19.80 1.13 11.27
N SER A 438 20.90 0.80 11.95
CA SER A 438 21.87 1.78 12.42
C SER A 438 22.97 2.07 11.39
N LEU A 439 23.13 1.24 10.34
CA LEU A 439 24.26 1.22 9.41
C LEU A 439 25.61 1.03 10.13
N GLU A 440 25.62 0.40 11.29
CA GLU A 440 26.81 0.06 12.05
C GLU A 440 27.36 -1.29 11.59
N LEU A 441 28.63 -1.30 11.18
CA LEU A 441 29.38 -2.47 10.79
C LEU A 441 30.33 -2.85 11.94
N ALA A 442 29.90 -3.82 12.75
CA ALA A 442 30.76 -4.41 13.79
C ALA A 442 31.77 -5.34 13.12
N TYR A 443 33.02 -5.29 13.57
CA TYR A 443 34.09 -6.11 13.00
C TYR A 443 34.95 -6.77 14.07
N SER A 444 35.55 -7.89 13.68
CA SER A 444 36.66 -8.52 14.38
C SER A 444 37.68 -9.01 13.34
N THR A 445 38.94 -8.66 13.55
CA THR A 445 40.04 -8.97 12.63
C THR A 445 41.16 -9.73 13.34
N SER A 446 41.90 -10.53 12.59
CA SER A 446 43.12 -11.19 13.07
C SER A 446 44.13 -11.33 11.93
N VAL A 447 45.40 -11.07 12.22
CA VAL A 447 46.53 -11.24 11.32
C VAL A 447 47.30 -12.46 11.76
N SER A 448 47.84 -13.21 10.81
CA SER A 448 48.69 -14.37 11.04
C SER A 448 49.89 -14.32 10.09
N GLY A 449 51.04 -14.85 10.49
CA GLY A 449 52.24 -14.90 9.69
C GLY A 449 53.10 -13.62 9.75
N ALA A 450 52.68 -12.59 10.53
CA ALA A 450 53.48 -11.43 10.88
C ALA A 450 53.54 -11.25 12.39
N LEU A 451 54.58 -10.62 12.90
CA LEU A 451 54.62 -10.13 14.27
C LEU A 451 53.68 -8.94 14.42
N ASP A 452 53.04 -8.79 15.59
CA ASP A 452 52.15 -7.63 15.82
C ASP A 452 52.90 -6.30 15.56
N SER A 453 54.16 -6.21 15.93
CA SER A 453 55.03 -5.05 15.68
C SER A 453 55.21 -4.71 14.20
N ASP A 454 55.03 -5.66 13.32
CA ASP A 454 55.22 -5.48 11.87
C ASP A 454 53.94 -5.05 11.16
N VAL A 455 52.80 -5.13 11.84
CA VAL A 455 51.52 -4.63 11.32
C VAL A 455 51.52 -3.11 11.38
N LEU A 456 51.37 -2.46 10.24
CA LEU A 456 51.29 -1.00 10.10
C LEU A 456 49.84 -0.50 10.21
N GLY A 457 48.87 -1.34 9.83
CA GLY A 457 47.48 -1.03 9.94
C GLY A 457 46.58 -2.07 9.28
N ILE A 458 45.33 -2.10 9.73
CA ILE A 458 44.24 -2.93 9.17
C ILE A 458 43.13 -1.99 8.70
N HIS A 459 42.72 -2.10 7.43
CA HIS A 459 41.83 -1.13 6.80
C HIS A 459 40.71 -1.76 6.00
N ILE A 460 39.66 -0.97 5.70
CA ILE A 460 38.76 -1.17 4.57
C ILE A 460 39.10 -0.11 3.52
N HIS A 461 39.25 -0.57 2.28
CA HIS A 461 39.51 0.28 1.12
C HIS A 461 38.33 0.25 0.15
N ARG A 462 38.27 1.25 -0.74
CA ARG A 462 37.29 1.32 -1.83
C ARG A 462 37.98 0.97 -3.14
N GLY A 463 37.52 -0.13 -3.77
CA GLY A 463 38.04 -0.56 -5.07
C GLY A 463 37.37 -1.86 -5.53
N LYS A 464 37.28 -2.03 -6.84
CA LYS A 464 36.83 -3.28 -7.45
C LYS A 464 37.84 -4.38 -7.26
N PRO A 465 37.43 -5.68 -7.35
CA PRO A 465 38.37 -6.80 -7.29
C PRO A 465 39.59 -6.58 -8.20
N GLY A 466 40.81 -6.72 -7.66
CA GLY A 466 42.06 -6.53 -8.38
C GLY A 466 42.53 -5.08 -8.55
N SER A 467 41.80 -4.07 -8.06
CA SER A 467 42.18 -2.68 -8.14
C SER A 467 42.60 -2.13 -6.76
N ALA A 468 43.66 -1.33 -6.69
CA ALA A 468 43.97 -0.56 -5.50
C ALA A 468 43.03 0.65 -5.40
N GLY A 469 42.69 1.06 -4.18
CA GLY A 469 41.85 2.20 -3.94
C GLY A 469 42.10 2.83 -2.56
N PRO A 470 41.49 4.00 -2.27
CA PRO A 470 41.73 4.71 -1.04
C PRO A 470 41.19 3.98 0.20
N ILE A 471 41.85 4.24 1.35
CA ILE A 471 41.36 3.80 2.65
C ILE A 471 40.05 4.53 2.97
N VAL A 472 39.05 3.76 3.40
CA VAL A 472 37.75 4.28 3.85
C VAL A 472 37.60 4.19 5.37
N PHE A 473 38.05 3.08 5.97
CA PHE A 473 38.01 2.89 7.43
C PHE A 473 39.34 2.29 7.94
N LEU A 474 39.80 2.81 9.09
CA LEU A 474 40.84 2.18 9.90
C LEU A 474 40.16 1.23 10.88
N LEU A 475 40.56 -0.05 10.85
CA LEU A 475 40.06 -1.08 11.73
C LEU A 475 41.05 -1.43 12.85
N GLY A 476 42.34 -1.42 12.56
CA GLY A 476 43.41 -1.68 13.53
C GLY A 476 44.60 -0.75 13.32
N GLU A 477 45.12 -0.19 14.42
CA GLU A 477 46.28 0.69 14.44
C GLU A 477 47.59 -0.11 14.33
N GLN A 478 48.71 0.63 14.19
CA GLN A 478 50.05 0.05 14.15
C GLN A 478 50.31 -0.82 15.39
N GLY A 479 50.82 -2.01 15.17
CA GLY A 479 51.10 -2.99 16.21
C GLY A 479 49.88 -3.85 16.62
N ALA A 480 48.75 -3.73 15.93
CA ALA A 480 47.55 -4.49 16.22
C ALA A 480 47.44 -5.73 15.33
N GLY A 481 47.91 -6.87 15.79
CA GLY A 481 47.69 -8.16 15.13
C GLY A 481 46.23 -8.65 15.26
N ARG A 482 45.41 -8.03 16.11
CA ARG A 482 43.97 -8.24 16.27
C ARG A 482 43.28 -6.94 16.58
N ALA A 483 42.11 -6.72 15.98
CA ALA A 483 41.28 -5.56 16.27
C ALA A 483 39.79 -5.93 16.26
N SER A 484 39.01 -5.23 17.05
CA SER A 484 37.55 -5.33 17.02
C SER A 484 36.92 -3.99 17.35
N GLY A 485 35.79 -3.68 16.76
CA GLY A 485 35.11 -2.41 16.96
C GLY A 485 33.86 -2.31 16.06
N THR A 486 33.41 -1.08 15.90
CA THR A 486 32.28 -0.75 15.03
C THR A 486 32.64 0.48 14.18
N VAL A 487 32.33 0.44 12.91
CA VAL A 487 32.37 1.59 12.00
C VAL A 487 30.99 1.89 11.47
N LYS A 488 30.69 3.16 11.26
CA LYS A 488 29.39 3.57 10.72
C LYS A 488 29.50 3.80 9.22
N LEU A 489 28.70 3.07 8.44
CA LEU A 489 28.66 3.20 7.00
C LEU A 489 27.79 4.40 6.60
N SER A 490 28.22 5.11 5.56
CA SER A 490 27.34 6.01 4.82
C SER A 490 26.46 5.22 3.85
N PRO A 491 25.36 5.81 3.34
CA PRO A 491 24.59 5.19 2.25
C PRO A 491 25.42 4.88 0.99
N GLY A 492 26.50 5.64 0.76
CA GLY A 492 27.47 5.39 -0.31
C GLY A 492 28.29 4.13 -0.05
N ASP A 493 28.83 3.98 1.17
CA ASP A 493 29.61 2.81 1.56
C ASP A 493 28.76 1.53 1.54
N LEU A 494 27.48 1.63 1.92
CA LEU A 494 26.56 0.51 1.83
C LEU A 494 26.32 0.05 0.39
N ARG A 495 26.18 0.99 -0.55
CA ARG A 495 26.07 0.67 -1.98
C ARG A 495 27.35 0.00 -2.48
N ASP A 496 28.52 0.57 -2.16
CA ASP A 496 29.81 0.03 -2.57
C ASP A 496 30.05 -1.37 -1.99
N LEU A 497 29.58 -1.63 -0.76
CA LEU A 497 29.61 -2.95 -0.13
C LEU A 497 28.76 -3.96 -0.91
N ARG A 498 27.54 -3.57 -1.32
CA ARG A 498 26.65 -4.43 -2.13
C ARG A 498 27.17 -4.72 -3.52
N GLU A 499 27.88 -3.75 -4.11
CA GLU A 499 28.49 -3.87 -5.42
C GLU A 499 29.82 -4.64 -5.38
N GLY A 500 30.27 -5.08 -4.19
CA GLY A 500 31.56 -5.73 -4.01
C GLY A 500 32.75 -4.80 -4.31
N SER A 501 32.56 -3.50 -4.04
CA SER A 501 33.57 -2.45 -4.28
C SER A 501 34.28 -2.02 -3.00
N LEU A 502 34.17 -2.79 -1.92
CA LEU A 502 34.99 -2.62 -0.72
C LEU A 502 35.86 -3.86 -0.49
N TYR A 503 37.08 -3.65 -0.02
CA TYR A 503 37.97 -4.74 0.35
C TYR A 503 38.69 -4.47 1.68
N PHE A 504 38.96 -5.56 2.40
CA PHE A 504 39.76 -5.59 3.61
C PHE A 504 41.25 -5.67 3.23
N ASP A 505 42.09 -4.94 3.93
CA ASP A 505 43.54 -4.94 3.69
C ASP A 505 44.33 -4.91 5.00
N VAL A 506 45.50 -5.56 5.01
CA VAL A 506 46.48 -5.56 6.10
C VAL A 506 47.83 -5.12 5.56
N HIS A 507 48.32 -3.95 6.00
CA HIS A 507 49.63 -3.43 5.63
C HIS A 507 50.68 -3.83 6.67
N THR A 508 51.84 -4.28 6.21
CA THR A 508 52.99 -4.63 7.08
C THR A 508 54.24 -3.89 6.69
N THR A 509 55.25 -3.87 7.58
CA THR A 509 56.55 -3.24 7.30
C THR A 509 57.27 -3.86 6.10
N ASN A 510 56.97 -5.12 5.78
CA ASN A 510 57.55 -5.86 4.67
C ASN A 510 56.68 -5.82 3.41
N ASP A 511 55.38 -5.48 3.52
CA ASP A 511 54.44 -5.37 2.41
C ASP A 511 53.51 -4.16 2.59
N LEU A 512 53.87 -3.03 2.01
CA LEU A 512 53.11 -1.78 2.03
C LEU A 512 51.87 -1.82 1.09
N ASP A 513 51.90 -2.70 0.07
CA ASP A 513 50.75 -2.90 -0.84
C ASP A 513 49.63 -3.73 -0.22
N GLY A 514 49.96 -4.40 0.88
CA GLY A 514 49.01 -5.11 1.76
C GLY A 514 48.50 -6.44 1.25
N VAL A 515 47.92 -7.18 2.18
CA VAL A 515 47.26 -8.46 1.98
C VAL A 515 45.74 -8.25 1.91
N ARG A 516 45.12 -8.51 0.76
CA ARG A 516 43.76 -8.06 0.43
C ARG A 516 42.75 -9.19 0.37
N GLY A 517 41.52 -8.90 0.82
CA GLY A 517 40.35 -9.73 0.60
C GLY A 517 39.11 -8.91 0.29
N GLN A 518 38.41 -9.24 -0.80
CA GLN A 518 37.18 -8.56 -1.18
C GLN A 518 36.09 -8.81 -0.13
N LEU A 519 35.37 -7.75 0.28
CA LEU A 519 34.18 -7.88 1.07
C LEU A 519 33.05 -8.34 0.17
N THR A 520 32.57 -9.56 0.41
CA THR A 520 31.40 -10.10 -0.27
C THR A 520 30.27 -10.25 0.71
N ALA A 521 29.11 -9.66 0.38
CA ALA A 521 27.88 -9.90 1.14
C ALA A 521 27.46 -11.35 0.90
N ILE A 522 27.38 -12.16 1.97
CA ILE A 522 26.73 -13.48 1.92
C ILE A 522 25.26 -13.20 2.28
N GLU A 523 24.37 -13.25 1.30
CA GLU A 523 22.94 -13.33 1.53
C GLU A 523 22.62 -14.74 2.04
N ASN A 524 22.15 -14.85 3.27
CA ASN A 524 21.56 -16.07 3.81
C ASN A 524 20.05 -16.04 3.60
#